data_d0ef2de88aaeaced75056d5deefa9091
#
_entry.id   d0ef2de88aaeaced75056d5deefa9091
#
_cell.length_a   1.000
_cell.length_b   1.000
_cell.length_c   1.000
_cell.angle_alpha   90.00
_cell.angle_beta   90.00
_cell.angle_gamma   90.00
#
_symmetry.space_group_name_H-M   'P 1'
#
loop_
_entity.id
_entity.type
_entity.pdbx_description
1 polymer ?
#
loop_
_entity_poly.entity_id
_entity_poly.type
_entity_poly.pdbx_seq_one_letter_code
_entity_poly.pdbx_strand_id
1 'polypeptide(L)'
;MTAQIANGGYKIKPHIIYDKNINFENAQQKIAKQFINDSLLDNATTTDNYLVEREYQLYERLYKNSQNINFVKDAMFGSTNEQYGTSYKSRYENLKYQFAGKTGTSQVRRITEADRKLNLKQSQIKYENRDHALYIAFAPYKDPRYSISVLIEHGGSGSKAAAPLASKLIKKIIDRHDLREQTIKNNLTLA
;
A
#
# COMPACT_ATOMS: atom_id res chain seq x y z
N MET A 1 7.98 2.89 -3.11
CA MET A 1 7.07 3.87 -2.47
C MET A 1 5.95 3.17 -1.68
N THR A 2 5.02 2.41 -2.30
CA THR A 2 3.85 1.82 -1.60
C THR A 2 4.24 0.97 -0.39
N ALA A 3 5.22 0.09 -0.53
CA ALA A 3 5.75 -0.72 0.59
C ALA A 3 6.34 0.13 1.73
N GLN A 4 6.95 1.26 1.39
CA GLN A 4 7.52 2.19 2.38
C GLN A 4 6.43 2.96 3.14
N ILE A 5 5.32 3.32 2.50
CA ILE A 5 4.15 3.87 3.19
C ILE A 5 3.55 2.82 4.12
N ALA A 6 3.39 1.59 3.61
CA ALA A 6 2.81 0.49 4.36
C ALA A 6 3.58 0.15 5.63
N ASN A 7 4.93 0.17 5.57
CA ASN A 7 5.79 -0.19 6.70
C ASN A 7 6.03 0.95 7.71
N GLY A 8 5.36 2.08 7.56
CA GLY A 8 5.53 3.22 8.46
C GLY A 8 6.56 4.26 8.00
N GLY A 9 6.97 4.25 6.73
CA GLY A 9 7.85 5.27 6.14
C GLY A 9 9.33 4.99 6.26
N TYR A 10 9.72 3.75 6.44
CA TYR A 10 11.13 3.36 6.50
C TYR A 10 11.67 2.89 5.16
N LYS A 11 12.94 3.20 4.91
CA LYS A 11 13.66 2.74 3.74
C LYS A 11 13.91 1.24 3.84
N ILE A 12 13.45 0.52 2.83
CA ILE A 12 13.72 -0.90 2.66
C ILE A 12 14.45 -1.12 1.34
N LYS A 13 15.40 -2.06 1.35
CA LYS A 13 16.08 -2.51 0.14
C LYS A 13 15.31 -3.70 -0.41
N PRO A 14 14.73 -3.62 -1.62
CA PRO A 14 14.02 -4.75 -2.19
C PRO A 14 15.00 -5.88 -2.56
N HIS A 15 14.57 -7.12 -2.34
CA HIS A 15 15.30 -8.32 -2.70
C HIS A 15 14.45 -9.18 -3.62
N ILE A 16 15.04 -9.71 -4.69
CA ILE A 16 14.39 -10.62 -5.64
C ILE A 16 14.66 -12.07 -5.23
N ILE A 17 15.83 -12.33 -4.67
CA ILE A 17 16.26 -13.67 -4.25
C ILE A 17 15.89 -13.86 -2.78
N TYR A 18 15.24 -14.97 -2.47
CA TYR A 18 14.95 -15.35 -1.09
C TYR A 18 16.24 -15.78 -0.40
N ASP A 19 16.66 -15.03 0.61
CA ASP A 19 17.74 -15.41 1.52
C ASP A 19 17.14 -16.05 2.78
N LYS A 20 17.42 -17.33 3.02
CA LYS A 20 16.95 -18.07 4.19
C LYS A 20 17.46 -17.50 5.52
N ASN A 21 18.55 -16.73 5.49
CA ASN A 21 19.15 -16.10 6.67
C ASN A 21 18.43 -14.79 7.06
N ILE A 22 17.60 -14.23 6.17
CA ILE A 22 16.81 -13.03 6.48
C ILE A 22 15.51 -13.47 7.16
N ASN A 23 15.41 -13.24 8.45
CA ASN A 23 14.16 -13.45 9.19
C ASN A 23 13.25 -12.22 9.00
N PHE A 24 12.32 -12.31 8.05
CA PHE A 24 11.39 -11.22 7.70
C PHE A 24 10.43 -10.86 8.84
N GLU A 25 10.00 -11.83 9.67
CA GLU A 25 9.13 -11.57 10.82
C GLU A 25 9.86 -10.69 11.85
N ASN A 26 11.12 -10.98 12.13
CA ASN A 26 11.94 -10.13 12.99
C ASN A 26 12.15 -8.72 12.41
N ALA A 27 12.26 -8.59 11.10
CA ALA A 27 12.40 -7.29 10.45
C ALA A 27 11.12 -6.44 10.60
N GLN A 28 9.93 -7.01 10.39
CA GLN A 28 8.66 -6.32 10.59
C GLN A 28 8.45 -5.89 12.05
N GLN A 29 8.74 -6.78 13.00
CA GLN A 29 8.64 -6.45 14.43
C GLN A 29 9.60 -5.33 14.84
N LYS A 30 10.82 -5.33 14.31
CA LYS A 30 11.81 -4.27 14.55
C LYS A 30 11.34 -2.93 13.99
N ILE A 31 10.82 -2.92 12.75
CA ILE A 31 10.26 -1.72 12.14
C ILE A 31 9.08 -1.19 12.95
N ALA A 32 8.17 -2.06 13.40
CA ALA A 32 7.02 -1.65 14.20
C ALA A 32 7.43 -1.04 15.53
N LYS A 33 8.40 -1.64 16.23
CA LYS A 33 8.96 -1.08 17.46
C LYS A 33 9.64 0.27 17.23
N GLN A 34 10.44 0.37 16.18
CA GLN A 34 11.09 1.64 15.82
C GLN A 34 10.06 2.72 15.53
N PHE A 35 8.97 2.41 14.81
CA PHE A 35 7.91 3.36 14.50
C PHE A 35 7.21 3.89 15.76
N ILE A 36 6.95 3.02 16.74
CA ILE A 36 6.38 3.44 18.03
C ILE A 36 7.34 4.41 18.74
N ASN A 37 8.62 4.06 18.84
CA ASN A 37 9.61 4.91 19.48
C ASN A 37 9.76 6.26 18.76
N ASP A 38 9.83 6.26 17.44
CA ASP A 38 9.92 7.47 16.62
C ASP A 38 8.67 8.35 16.77
N SER A 39 7.49 7.74 16.88
CA SER A 39 6.22 8.45 17.11
C SER A 39 6.16 9.10 18.47
N LEU A 40 6.70 8.47 19.50
CA LEU A 40 6.82 9.07 20.84
C LEU A 40 7.78 10.26 20.83
N LEU A 41 8.92 10.15 20.14
CA LEU A 41 9.88 11.24 19.98
C LEU A 41 9.31 12.42 19.20
N ASP A 42 8.52 12.18 18.16
CA ASP A 42 7.89 13.24 17.36
C ASP A 42 6.85 14.04 18.18
N ASN A 43 6.28 13.44 19.23
CA ASN A 43 5.28 14.06 20.11
C ASN A 43 5.87 14.59 21.43
N ALA A 44 7.13 14.29 21.73
CA ALA A 44 7.79 14.73 22.95
C ALA A 44 8.12 16.23 22.88
N THR A 45 7.92 16.92 23.99
CA THR A 45 8.42 18.30 24.17
C THR A 45 9.94 18.29 24.29
N THR A 46 10.58 19.40 23.97
CA THR A 46 12.06 19.55 23.90
C THR A 46 12.80 19.11 25.17
N THR A 47 12.13 19.08 26.33
CA THR A 47 12.68 18.63 27.60
C THR A 47 12.76 17.11 27.75
N ASP A 48 11.92 16.37 27.07
CA ASP A 48 11.84 14.92 27.21
C ASP A 48 12.80 14.19 26.24
N ASN A 49 13.33 14.89 25.22
CA ASN A 49 14.20 14.33 24.19
C ASN A 49 15.57 13.83 24.69
N TYR A 50 15.99 14.21 25.88
CA TYR A 50 17.27 13.77 26.45
C TYR A 50 17.23 12.40 27.12
N LEU A 51 16.04 11.84 27.38
CA LEU A 51 15.88 10.62 28.15
C LEU A 51 15.63 9.37 27.28
N VAL A 52 15.36 9.53 26.00
CA VAL A 52 15.18 8.39 25.10
C VAL A 52 16.46 8.18 24.31
N GLU A 53 17.36 7.35 24.84
CA GLU A 53 18.49 6.84 24.07
C GLU A 53 17.94 6.14 22.83
N ARG A 54 18.35 6.60 21.64
CA ARG A 54 18.04 5.95 20.35
C ARG A 54 18.79 4.63 20.25
N GLU A 55 18.35 3.64 20.97
CA GLU A 55 19.03 2.36 21.06
C GLU A 55 19.04 1.59 19.74
N TYR A 56 18.14 1.92 18.78
CA TYR A 56 18.02 1.18 17.53
C TYR A 56 17.54 2.03 16.33
N GLN A 57 18.41 2.73 15.66
CA GLN A 57 18.13 3.19 14.29
C GLN A 57 18.50 2.10 13.29
N LEU A 58 17.68 1.04 13.20
CA LEU A 58 17.92 -0.06 12.25
C LEU A 58 17.55 0.30 10.81
N TYR A 59 16.62 1.25 10.64
CA TYR A 59 16.08 1.65 9.34
C TYR A 59 16.06 3.18 9.19
N GLU A 60 16.46 3.66 8.01
CA GLU A 60 16.44 5.09 7.69
C GLU A 60 14.99 5.58 7.56
N ARG A 61 14.65 6.64 8.29
CA ARG A 61 13.35 7.32 8.18
C ARG A 61 13.29 8.11 6.88
N LEU A 62 12.20 7.96 6.12
CA LEU A 62 11.91 8.72 4.91
C LEU A 62 10.90 9.86 5.14
N TYR A 63 10.56 10.14 6.38
CA TYR A 63 9.60 11.16 6.80
C TYR A 63 10.17 12.03 7.92
N LYS A 64 9.64 13.25 8.06
CA LYS A 64 10.01 14.17 9.13
C LYS A 64 9.15 13.97 10.38
N ASN A 65 7.87 13.68 10.22
CA ASN A 65 6.91 13.49 11.30
C ASN A 65 6.06 12.23 11.00
N SER A 66 5.96 11.33 11.98
CA SER A 66 5.21 10.08 11.91
C SER A 66 3.71 10.28 11.66
N GLN A 67 3.15 11.39 12.17
CA GLN A 67 1.74 11.74 11.94
C GLN A 67 1.42 11.88 10.45
N ASN A 68 2.37 12.38 9.64
CA ASN A 68 2.18 12.52 8.20
C ASN A 68 2.03 11.15 7.51
N ILE A 69 2.79 10.15 7.97
CA ILE A 69 2.68 8.77 7.42
C ILE A 69 1.34 8.16 7.81
N ASN A 70 0.92 8.30 9.07
CA ASN A 70 -0.38 7.83 9.53
C ASN A 70 -1.50 8.49 8.75
N PHE A 71 -1.46 9.81 8.58
CA PHE A 71 -2.43 10.55 7.77
C PHE A 71 -2.52 10.01 6.34
N VAL A 72 -1.40 9.74 5.68
CA VAL A 72 -1.38 9.17 4.32
C VAL A 72 -1.97 7.76 4.30
N LYS A 73 -1.64 6.91 5.30
CA LYS A 73 -2.21 5.56 5.41
C LYS A 73 -3.73 5.61 5.60
N ASP A 74 -4.21 6.48 6.47
CA ASP A 74 -5.64 6.67 6.75
C ASP A 74 -6.37 7.23 5.51
N ALA A 75 -5.78 8.20 4.82
CA ALA A 75 -6.32 8.73 3.57
C ALA A 75 -6.41 7.67 2.46
N MET A 76 -5.42 6.78 2.35
CA MET A 76 -5.46 5.64 1.44
C MET A 76 -6.53 4.62 1.85
N PHE A 77 -6.71 4.42 3.15
CA PHE A 77 -7.79 3.57 3.68
C PHE A 77 -9.16 4.16 3.34
N GLY A 78 -9.39 5.43 3.62
CA GLY A 78 -10.63 6.14 3.31
C GLY A 78 -10.95 6.09 1.81
N SER A 79 -9.94 6.29 0.94
CA SER A 79 -10.10 6.19 -0.52
C SER A 79 -10.68 4.84 -0.99
N THR A 80 -10.46 3.77 -0.20
CA THR A 80 -10.93 2.42 -0.55
C THR A 80 -12.15 2.00 0.24
N ASN A 81 -12.28 2.38 1.52
CA ASN A 81 -13.25 1.80 2.43
C ASN A 81 -14.39 2.75 2.83
N GLU A 82 -14.25 4.06 2.63
CA GLU A 82 -15.30 5.03 2.90
C GLU A 82 -16.23 5.20 1.70
N GLN A 83 -17.50 5.52 1.96
CA GLN A 83 -18.56 5.57 0.95
C GLN A 83 -18.25 6.49 -0.23
N TYR A 84 -17.53 7.59 0.01
CA TYR A 84 -17.13 8.56 -1.03
C TYR A 84 -15.75 8.27 -1.61
N GLY A 85 -15.10 7.20 -1.20
CA GLY A 85 -13.78 6.81 -1.69
C GLY A 85 -13.80 6.42 -3.16
N THR A 86 -12.78 6.84 -3.91
CA THR A 86 -12.70 6.62 -5.37
C THR A 86 -12.67 5.15 -5.75
N SER A 87 -12.21 4.27 -4.87
CA SER A 87 -12.14 2.82 -5.06
C SER A 87 -13.08 2.02 -4.14
N TYR A 88 -14.07 2.67 -3.52
CA TYR A 88 -15.01 2.05 -2.58
C TYR A 88 -15.66 0.76 -3.11
N LYS A 89 -16.01 0.71 -4.39
CA LYS A 89 -16.62 -0.48 -5.02
C LYS A 89 -15.68 -1.70 -5.08
N SER A 90 -14.39 -1.50 -4.86
CA SER A 90 -13.38 -2.57 -4.88
C SER A 90 -13.00 -3.08 -3.49
N ARG A 91 -13.60 -2.54 -2.42
CA ARG A 91 -13.31 -2.92 -1.04
C ARG A 91 -13.76 -4.33 -0.70
N TYR A 92 -13.21 -4.87 0.36
CA TYR A 92 -13.73 -6.03 1.08
C TYR A 92 -14.23 -5.63 2.46
N GLU A 93 -15.39 -6.14 2.86
CA GLU A 93 -15.95 -5.92 4.21
C GLU A 93 -15.26 -6.80 5.25
N ASN A 94 -14.79 -7.96 4.85
CA ASN A 94 -14.03 -8.85 5.72
C ASN A 94 -12.67 -8.23 6.05
N LEU A 95 -12.40 -8.03 7.35
CA LEU A 95 -11.18 -7.42 7.88
C LEU A 95 -9.89 -8.10 7.38
N LYS A 96 -9.93 -9.40 7.15
CA LYS A 96 -8.81 -10.20 6.61
C LYS A 96 -8.32 -9.64 5.27
N TYR A 97 -9.23 -9.21 4.41
CA TYR A 97 -8.91 -8.72 3.06
C TYR A 97 -8.96 -7.20 2.94
N GLN A 98 -9.18 -6.52 4.07
CA GLN A 98 -9.25 -5.06 4.09
C GLN A 98 -7.90 -4.46 3.68
N PHE A 99 -7.93 -3.55 2.74
CA PHE A 99 -6.73 -2.94 2.19
C PHE A 99 -6.88 -1.42 2.05
N ALA A 100 -5.76 -0.73 1.97
CA ALA A 100 -5.70 0.69 1.69
C ALA A 100 -5.06 0.90 0.32
N GLY A 101 -5.62 1.80 -0.48
CA GLY A 101 -5.12 2.03 -1.83
C GLY A 101 -5.46 3.40 -2.38
N LYS A 102 -4.85 3.73 -3.53
CA LYS A 102 -5.07 4.99 -4.23
C LYS A 102 -5.08 4.77 -5.73
N THR A 103 -6.11 5.31 -6.36
CA THR A 103 -6.23 5.35 -7.82
C THR A 103 -5.29 6.40 -8.41
N GLY A 104 -4.81 6.13 -9.60
CA GLY A 104 -4.11 7.08 -10.46
C GLY A 104 -4.63 6.99 -11.88
N THR A 105 -4.47 8.07 -12.62
CA THR A 105 -4.73 8.14 -14.05
C THR A 105 -3.60 8.93 -14.68
N SER A 106 -2.91 8.32 -15.64
CA SER A 106 -1.82 8.98 -16.38
C SER A 106 -2.27 9.31 -17.77
N GLN A 107 -2.25 10.60 -18.10
CA GLN A 107 -2.62 11.07 -19.42
C GLN A 107 -1.60 10.63 -20.46
N VAL A 108 -2.08 10.06 -21.56
CA VAL A 108 -1.26 9.64 -22.71
C VAL A 108 -1.03 10.78 -23.69
N ARG A 109 -2.01 11.69 -23.80
CA ARG A 109 -1.95 12.83 -24.70
C ARG A 109 -2.33 14.13 -23.99
N ARG A 110 -1.91 15.24 -24.58
CA ARG A 110 -2.37 16.55 -24.15
C ARG A 110 -3.87 16.69 -24.43
N ILE A 111 -4.65 17.06 -23.41
CA ILE A 111 -6.07 17.40 -23.57
C ILE A 111 -6.16 18.80 -24.12
N THR A 112 -6.74 18.94 -25.31
CA THR A 112 -6.98 20.25 -25.94
C THR A 112 -8.20 20.93 -25.33
N GLU A 113 -8.35 22.23 -25.61
CA GLU A 113 -9.55 22.99 -25.19
C GLU A 113 -10.84 22.45 -25.83
N ALA A 114 -10.75 22.00 -27.08
CA ALA A 114 -11.84 21.35 -27.79
C ALA A 114 -12.25 20.01 -27.10
N ASP A 115 -11.28 19.20 -26.68
CA ASP A 115 -11.54 17.96 -25.94
C ASP A 115 -12.27 18.22 -24.61
N ARG A 116 -11.89 19.30 -23.91
CA ARG A 116 -12.54 19.69 -22.65
C ARG A 116 -13.99 20.10 -22.86
N LYS A 117 -14.27 20.87 -23.94
CA LYS A 117 -15.65 21.28 -24.31
C LYS A 117 -16.51 20.07 -24.65
N LEU A 118 -15.96 19.08 -25.34
CA LEU A 118 -16.67 17.85 -25.73
C LEU A 118 -16.92 16.89 -24.56
N ASN A 119 -16.18 17.03 -23.44
CA ASN A 119 -16.29 16.20 -22.22
C ASN A 119 -16.41 14.69 -22.51
N LEU A 120 -15.56 14.19 -23.42
CA LEU A 120 -15.61 12.82 -23.90
C LEU A 120 -15.30 11.81 -22.77
N LYS A 121 -16.12 10.77 -22.65
CA LYS A 121 -15.82 9.63 -21.78
C LYS A 121 -14.66 8.84 -22.38
N GLN A 122 -13.85 8.18 -21.54
CA GLN A 122 -12.73 7.34 -21.98
C GLN A 122 -13.15 6.27 -23.02
N SER A 123 -14.37 5.74 -22.91
CA SER A 123 -14.92 4.78 -23.88
C SER A 123 -15.15 5.35 -25.29
N GLN A 124 -15.27 6.66 -25.42
CA GLN A 124 -15.48 7.38 -26.69
C GLN A 124 -14.15 7.80 -27.34
N ILE A 125 -13.04 7.66 -26.61
CA ILE A 125 -11.69 7.96 -27.08
C ILE A 125 -11.11 6.70 -27.73
N LYS A 126 -10.39 6.84 -28.85
CA LYS A 126 -9.64 5.75 -29.48
C LYS A 126 -8.73 5.08 -28.46
N TYR A 127 -8.59 3.75 -28.51
CA TYR A 127 -7.86 2.96 -27.51
C TYR A 127 -6.46 3.52 -27.23
N GLU A 128 -5.69 3.82 -28.26
CA GLU A 128 -4.30 4.29 -28.14
C GLU A 128 -4.18 5.66 -27.46
N ASN A 129 -5.28 6.40 -27.40
CA ASN A 129 -5.35 7.76 -26.82
C ASN A 129 -5.98 7.78 -25.42
N ARG A 130 -6.44 6.62 -24.92
CA ARG A 130 -7.00 6.53 -23.56
C ARG A 130 -5.90 6.66 -22.55
N ASP A 131 -6.24 7.24 -21.40
CA ASP A 131 -5.33 7.36 -20.28
C ASP A 131 -4.94 5.98 -19.72
N HIS A 132 -3.75 5.87 -19.12
CA HIS A 132 -3.37 4.67 -18.37
C HIS A 132 -4.06 4.66 -17.01
N ALA A 133 -4.60 3.51 -16.63
CA ALA A 133 -5.21 3.30 -15.34
C ALA A 133 -4.19 2.74 -14.34
N LEU A 134 -4.04 3.41 -13.19
CA LEU A 134 -3.10 2.99 -12.15
C LEU A 134 -3.83 2.78 -10.83
N TYR A 135 -3.30 1.85 -10.05
CA TYR A 135 -3.70 1.64 -8.67
C TYR A 135 -2.51 1.15 -7.84
N ILE A 136 -2.32 1.74 -6.69
CA ILE A 136 -1.37 1.25 -5.69
C ILE A 136 -2.13 0.89 -4.42
N ALA A 137 -1.73 -0.20 -3.75
CA ALA A 137 -2.36 -0.61 -2.50
C ALA A 137 -1.41 -1.41 -1.62
N PHE A 138 -1.78 -1.53 -0.34
CA PHE A 138 -1.16 -2.45 0.59
C PHE A 138 -2.23 -3.17 1.43
N ALA A 139 -1.93 -4.38 1.83
CA ALA A 139 -2.83 -5.27 2.55
C ALA A 139 -2.10 -6.25 3.46
N PRO A 140 -2.76 -6.74 4.55
CA PRO A 140 -3.95 -6.16 5.18
C PRO A 140 -3.70 -4.73 5.69
N TYR A 141 -4.75 -3.93 5.89
CA TYR A 141 -4.55 -2.53 6.31
C TYR A 141 -3.88 -2.41 7.70
N LYS A 142 -4.35 -3.20 8.68
CA LYS A 142 -3.85 -3.12 10.07
C LYS A 142 -2.45 -3.71 10.24
N ASP A 143 -2.13 -4.76 9.48
CA ASP A 143 -0.84 -5.44 9.49
C ASP A 143 -0.36 -5.65 8.05
N PRO A 144 0.25 -4.63 7.42
CA PRO A 144 0.61 -4.67 6.01
C PRO A 144 1.69 -5.73 5.72
N ARG A 145 1.33 -6.75 4.97
CA ARG A 145 2.23 -7.83 4.54
C ARG A 145 2.55 -7.75 3.04
N TYR A 146 1.66 -7.13 2.26
CA TYR A 146 1.77 -7.05 0.81
C TYR A 146 1.59 -5.63 0.33
N SER A 147 2.36 -5.25 -0.67
CA SER A 147 2.12 -4.05 -1.46
C SER A 147 1.95 -4.44 -2.93
N ILE A 148 1.06 -3.75 -3.62
CA ILE A 148 0.75 -3.99 -5.02
C ILE A 148 0.73 -2.69 -5.80
N SER A 149 1.21 -2.75 -7.04
CA SER A 149 1.05 -1.69 -8.02
C SER A 149 0.50 -2.32 -9.29
N VAL A 150 -0.61 -1.77 -9.78
CA VAL A 150 -1.28 -2.22 -11.00
C VAL A 150 -1.30 -1.06 -11.98
N LEU A 151 -0.77 -1.31 -13.17
CA LEU A 151 -0.84 -0.42 -14.31
C LEU A 151 -1.54 -1.15 -15.45
N ILE A 152 -2.57 -0.51 -16.02
CA ILE A 152 -3.27 -1.01 -17.20
C ILE A 152 -3.15 0.06 -18.28
N GLU A 153 -2.35 -0.24 -19.29
CA GLU A 153 -2.17 0.65 -20.43
C GLU A 153 -3.51 0.90 -21.11
N HIS A 154 -3.79 2.16 -21.41
CA HIS A 154 -5.03 2.61 -22.04
C HIS A 154 -6.31 2.15 -21.34
N GLY A 155 -6.21 1.81 -20.04
CA GLY A 155 -7.34 1.34 -19.23
C GLY A 155 -8.36 2.42 -18.84
N GLY A 156 -8.04 3.68 -19.06
CA GLY A 156 -8.91 4.84 -18.90
C GLY A 156 -9.08 5.31 -17.47
N SER A 157 -9.49 4.43 -16.54
CA SER A 157 -9.80 4.85 -15.16
C SER A 157 -9.23 3.90 -14.12
N GLY A 158 -8.42 4.41 -13.21
CA GLY A 158 -7.86 3.63 -12.11
C GLY A 158 -8.92 2.95 -11.25
N SER A 159 -10.03 3.62 -10.96
CA SER A 159 -11.12 3.06 -10.14
C SER A 159 -11.94 1.98 -10.85
N LYS A 160 -12.05 2.04 -12.18
CA LYS A 160 -12.86 1.10 -12.99
C LYS A 160 -12.06 -0.09 -13.49
N ALA A 161 -10.79 0.11 -13.84
CA ALA A 161 -9.96 -0.92 -14.43
C ALA A 161 -8.93 -1.50 -13.44
N ALA A 162 -8.11 -0.66 -12.81
CA ALA A 162 -6.97 -1.12 -12.01
C ALA A 162 -7.36 -1.54 -10.58
N ALA A 163 -8.25 -0.80 -9.90
CA ALA A 163 -8.64 -1.11 -8.52
C ALA A 163 -9.38 -2.46 -8.38
N PRO A 164 -10.34 -2.84 -9.25
CA PRO A 164 -10.98 -4.15 -9.15
C PRO A 164 -10.00 -5.32 -9.38
N LEU A 165 -9.01 -5.14 -10.26
CA LEU A 165 -7.98 -6.14 -10.49
C LEU A 165 -7.06 -6.27 -9.27
N ALA A 166 -6.60 -5.16 -8.71
CA ALA A 166 -5.79 -5.14 -7.49
C ALA A 166 -6.51 -5.83 -6.33
N SER A 167 -7.79 -5.54 -6.12
CA SER A 167 -8.64 -6.17 -5.11
C SER A 167 -8.64 -7.70 -5.24
N LYS A 168 -8.92 -8.23 -6.43
CA LYS A 168 -8.92 -9.67 -6.69
C LYS A 168 -7.54 -10.31 -6.45
N LEU A 169 -6.46 -9.63 -6.85
CA LEU A 169 -5.11 -10.11 -6.64
C LEU A 169 -4.75 -10.15 -5.17
N ILE A 170 -5.07 -9.11 -4.41
CA ILE A 170 -4.86 -9.04 -2.95
C ILE A 170 -5.53 -10.22 -2.26
N LYS A 171 -6.82 -10.46 -2.55
CA LYS A 171 -7.54 -11.60 -1.97
C LYS A 171 -6.83 -12.92 -2.29
N LYS A 172 -6.50 -13.14 -3.56
CA LYS A 172 -5.84 -14.38 -4.01
C LYS A 172 -4.46 -14.58 -3.36
N ILE A 173 -3.70 -13.51 -3.16
CA ILE A 173 -2.37 -13.57 -2.53
C ILE A 173 -2.51 -13.96 -1.06
N ILE A 174 -3.43 -13.33 -0.32
CA ILE A 174 -3.70 -13.63 1.09
C ILE A 174 -4.15 -15.08 1.25
N ASP A 175 -5.14 -15.52 0.47
CA ASP A 175 -5.65 -16.90 0.54
C ASP A 175 -4.55 -17.94 0.22
N ARG A 176 -3.71 -17.67 -0.77
CA ARG A 176 -2.58 -18.55 -1.12
C ARG A 176 -1.53 -18.62 -0.03
N HIS A 177 -1.27 -17.51 0.66
CA HIS A 177 -0.29 -17.46 1.75
C HIS A 177 -0.79 -18.29 2.94
N ASP A 178 -2.03 -18.07 3.36
CA ASP A 178 -2.64 -18.81 4.47
C ASP A 178 -2.67 -20.32 4.20
N LEU A 179 -2.97 -20.73 2.98
CA LEU A 179 -2.93 -22.13 2.58
C LEU A 179 -1.52 -22.71 2.73
N ARG A 180 -0.49 -21.97 2.37
CA ARG A 180 0.91 -22.39 2.55
C ARG A 180 1.28 -22.52 4.02
N GLU A 181 0.91 -21.54 4.85
CA GLU A 181 1.18 -21.60 6.30
C GLU A 181 0.49 -22.79 6.95
N GLN A 182 -0.76 -23.09 6.57
CA GLN A 182 -1.48 -24.28 7.05
C GLN A 182 -0.78 -25.58 6.64
N THR A 183 -0.33 -25.67 5.38
CA THR A 183 0.40 -26.85 4.90
C THR A 183 1.70 -27.07 5.66
N ILE A 184 2.46 -26.01 5.91
CA ILE A 184 3.71 -26.09 6.68
C ILE A 184 3.43 -26.54 8.11
N LYS A 185 2.43 -25.97 8.78
CA LYS A 185 2.04 -26.37 10.15
C LYS A 185 1.62 -27.82 10.23
N ASN A 186 0.81 -28.30 9.29
CA ASN A 186 0.37 -29.69 9.25
C ASN A 186 1.55 -30.66 9.05
N ASN A 187 2.51 -30.31 8.21
CA ASN A 187 3.70 -31.14 7.98
C ASN A 187 4.64 -31.19 9.21
N LEU A 188 4.71 -30.10 10.00
CA LEU A 188 5.50 -30.06 11.23
C LEU A 188 4.84 -30.82 12.39
N THR A 189 3.53 -31.01 12.37
CA THR A 189 2.79 -31.78 13.39
C THR A 189 2.79 -33.28 13.10
N LEU A 190 3.20 -33.71 11.92
CA LEU A 190 3.28 -35.12 11.51
C LEU A 190 4.72 -35.68 11.54
N ALA A 191 5.70 -34.84 11.85
CA ALA A 191 7.12 -35.23 12.01
C ALA A 191 7.53 -35.29 13.48
#